data_94b78f0344a5dd117ef52aa7cfb38b39
#
_entry.id   94b78f0344a5dd117ef52aa7cfb38b39
#
_cell.length_a   1.000
_cell.length_b   1.000
_cell.length_c   1.000
_cell.angle_alpha   90.00
_cell.angle_beta   90.00
_cell.angle_gamma   90.00
#
_symmetry.space_group_name_H-M   'P 1'
#
loop_
_entity.id
_entity.type
_entity.pdbx_description
1 polymer ?
#
loop_
_entity_poly.entity_id
_entity_poly.type
_entity_poly.pdbx_seq_one_letter_code
_entity_poly.pdbx_strand_id
1 'polypeptide(L)'
;QGNASFAEIQDSKGRIQVYLNRDEICQGDDKTKYNTVYKKLLDIGDIIGIEGNMFKTKVGEVTVLVKDFKVLNKSLRPLPLPKVDSEGNEYDSFTDLEQRYRQRYVDLIVNSHVKDTFIKRTKIINTIRGFLNNKSYLEVETPVLQPIPGGASARPFVTHHNALDIPLYLRISDELFLKKLIVGGFEAVYEFSRDFRNEGMDKNHNPEFTILELYVAYKDYFWMMELTESLIEKVCLDIHNKTEIQFDSKTINFKAPYERLSIIDAIKKFTGYDISKMDESELRSICDEMSIEVDDSMGEGKLIDAIFGDKCEKNFINPTFITDYPKSMSPLTKEHRSNPKLTERFELFVNGMEIANAYSELNDPIDQLNRFEGQLELSKKGDDEAMFIDMDFIKSLEYGMPPTSGIGIGIDRLVMLMTNKTSIQEVLFFPQMKPIKEAPQISDDAKLIFDKLLKKGECELSDFKSEFDFSNKKWDKLLKELRGKELISVYKDSETLFIKPS
;
A
#
# COMPACT_ATOMS: atom_id res chain seq x y z
N GLN A 1 12.39 30.67 33.78
CA GLN A 1 13.39 30.18 34.78
C GLN A 1 13.08 30.65 36.22
N GLY A 2 11.82 30.78 36.58
CA GLY A 2 11.38 31.17 37.92
C GLY A 2 10.88 29.97 38.75
N ASN A 3 10.00 30.26 39.71
CA ASN A 3 9.32 29.27 40.54
C ASN A 3 8.09 28.67 39.84
N ALA A 4 7.82 29.05 38.61
CA ALA A 4 6.70 28.55 37.82
C ALA A 4 7.05 28.47 36.34
N SER A 5 6.39 27.57 35.60
CA SER A 5 6.53 27.40 34.16
C SER A 5 5.26 26.77 33.54
N PHE A 6 5.10 27.00 32.26
CA PHE A 6 4.09 26.34 31.47
C PHE A 6 4.75 25.19 30.68
N ALA A 7 4.03 24.13 30.54
CA ALA A 7 4.37 23.01 29.64
C ALA A 7 3.10 22.56 28.93
N GLU A 8 3.25 21.75 27.89
CA GLU A 8 2.15 21.12 27.18
C GLU A 8 2.26 19.61 27.37
N ILE A 9 1.17 18.96 27.67
CA ILE A 9 1.06 17.50 27.68
C ILE A 9 0.10 17.05 26.59
N GLN A 10 0.35 15.87 26.04
CA GLN A 10 -0.43 15.28 24.97
C GLN A 10 -0.89 13.88 25.35
N ASP A 11 -2.16 13.59 25.11
CA ASP A 11 -2.72 12.24 25.20
C ASP A 11 -3.35 11.78 23.87
N SER A 12 -4.17 10.72 23.91
CA SER A 12 -4.88 10.21 22.74
C SER A 12 -5.99 11.14 22.22
N LYS A 13 -6.45 12.08 23.02
CA LYS A 13 -7.57 13.00 22.70
C LYS A 13 -7.10 14.38 22.27
N GLY A 14 -5.88 14.77 22.63
CA GLY A 14 -5.36 16.08 22.27
C GLY A 14 -4.24 16.57 23.17
N ARG A 15 -4.09 17.89 23.17
CA ARG A 15 -3.07 18.61 23.95
C ARG A 15 -3.72 19.53 24.94
N ILE A 16 -3.08 19.70 26.09
CA ILE A 16 -3.50 20.65 27.09
C ILE A 16 -2.30 21.33 27.75
N GLN A 17 -2.42 22.63 27.98
CA GLN A 17 -1.42 23.38 28.72
C GLN A 17 -1.48 23.00 30.20
N VAL A 18 -0.33 22.91 30.83
CA VAL A 18 -0.19 22.69 32.27
C VAL A 18 0.66 23.79 32.89
N TYR A 19 0.27 24.26 34.02
CA TYR A 19 1.01 25.25 34.80
C TYR A 19 1.60 24.60 36.06
N LEU A 20 2.92 24.55 36.10
CA LEU A 20 3.68 23.95 37.16
C LEU A 20 4.24 25.07 38.06
N ASN A 21 3.76 25.15 39.29
CA ASN A 21 4.25 26.09 40.30
C ASN A 21 4.93 25.31 41.43
N ARG A 22 6.15 25.74 41.78
CA ARG A 22 6.97 25.08 42.78
C ARG A 22 6.27 24.93 44.11
N ASP A 23 5.60 26.00 44.58
CA ASP A 23 5.03 26.05 45.91
C ASP A 23 3.68 25.34 45.98
N GLU A 24 3.00 25.15 44.85
CA GLU A 24 1.82 24.28 44.73
C GLU A 24 2.20 22.80 44.75
N ILE A 25 3.28 22.43 44.00
CA ILE A 25 3.74 21.03 43.86
C ILE A 25 4.47 20.57 45.13
N CYS A 26 5.17 21.49 45.80
CA CYS A 26 6.00 21.18 46.94
C CYS A 26 5.54 22.04 48.13
N GLN A 27 4.57 21.59 48.91
CA GLN A 27 3.97 22.33 50.01
C GLN A 27 4.82 22.39 51.31
N GLY A 28 5.97 21.75 51.38
CA GLY A 28 6.90 21.77 52.49
C GLY A 28 8.23 22.45 52.17
N ASP A 29 9.24 22.25 53.00
CA ASP A 29 10.58 22.80 52.82
C ASP A 29 11.33 22.07 51.68
N ASP A 30 11.01 20.79 51.45
CA ASP A 30 11.62 20.00 50.37
C ASP A 30 11.07 20.41 48.99
N LYS A 31 11.87 21.11 48.23
CA LYS A 31 11.56 21.53 46.85
C LYS A 31 12.23 20.64 45.77
N THR A 32 12.72 19.45 46.14
CA THR A 32 13.46 18.54 45.26
C THR A 32 12.59 18.11 44.07
N LYS A 33 11.31 17.82 44.27
CA LYS A 33 10.40 17.40 43.17
C LYS A 33 10.33 18.41 42.03
N TYR A 34 10.24 19.72 42.37
CA TYR A 34 10.25 20.78 41.37
C TYR A 34 11.66 21.13 40.87
N ASN A 35 12.61 21.41 41.81
CA ASN A 35 13.91 21.94 41.42
C ASN A 35 14.84 20.91 40.74
N THR A 36 14.67 19.62 41.08
CA THR A 36 15.51 18.55 40.55
C THR A 36 14.73 17.71 39.54
N VAL A 37 13.63 17.07 39.96
CA VAL A 37 12.91 16.16 39.07
C VAL A 37 12.35 16.91 37.87
N TYR A 38 11.53 17.92 38.08
CA TYR A 38 10.90 18.66 36.98
C TYR A 38 11.92 19.45 36.13
N LYS A 39 12.78 20.26 36.78
CA LYS A 39 13.67 21.18 36.04
C LYS A 39 14.90 20.55 35.42
N LYS A 40 15.38 19.42 35.95
CA LYS A 40 16.69 18.87 35.56
C LYS A 40 16.61 17.45 34.99
N LEU A 41 15.57 16.68 35.34
CA LEU A 41 15.47 15.27 35.01
C LEU A 41 14.34 14.96 34.02
N LEU A 42 13.34 15.84 33.86
CA LEU A 42 12.31 15.69 32.85
C LEU A 42 12.80 16.24 31.53
N ASP A 43 12.55 15.46 30.47
CA ASP A 43 12.81 15.80 29.09
C ASP A 43 11.51 15.78 28.28
N ILE A 44 11.53 16.44 27.12
CA ILE A 44 10.41 16.38 26.17
C ILE A 44 10.29 14.94 25.63
N GLY A 45 9.09 14.39 25.73
CA GLY A 45 8.81 13.00 25.37
C GLY A 45 8.67 12.06 26.57
N ASP A 46 8.99 12.53 27.80
CA ASP A 46 8.72 11.75 28.99
C ASP A 46 7.22 11.59 29.21
N ILE A 47 6.82 10.41 29.69
CA ILE A 47 5.42 10.12 30.03
C ILE A 47 5.21 10.43 31.52
N ILE A 48 4.31 11.37 31.78
CA ILE A 48 4.00 11.79 33.15
C ILE A 48 2.50 11.69 33.43
N GLY A 49 2.14 11.37 34.68
CA GLY A 49 0.81 11.55 35.18
C GLY A 49 0.76 12.86 35.99
N ILE A 50 -0.30 13.63 35.83
CA ILE A 50 -0.50 14.85 36.58
C ILE A 50 -1.81 14.80 37.34
N GLU A 51 -1.84 15.46 38.50
CA GLU A 51 -3.02 15.75 39.29
C GLU A 51 -3.12 17.27 39.51
N GLY A 52 -4.30 17.84 39.28
CA GLY A 52 -4.48 19.29 39.39
C GLY A 52 -5.90 19.78 39.12
N ASN A 53 -6.08 21.07 39.16
CA ASN A 53 -7.37 21.73 38.92
C ASN A 53 -7.33 22.53 37.61
N MET A 54 -8.42 22.48 36.86
CA MET A 54 -8.60 23.29 35.65
C MET A 54 -8.83 24.76 35.99
N PHE A 55 -8.18 25.66 35.27
CA PHE A 55 -8.43 27.10 35.34
C PHE A 55 -8.24 27.73 33.94
N LYS A 56 -8.68 28.98 33.81
CA LYS A 56 -8.37 29.78 32.61
C LYS A 56 -7.29 30.81 32.95
N THR A 57 -6.29 30.90 32.11
CA THR A 57 -5.26 31.94 32.20
C THR A 57 -5.86 33.31 31.89
N LYS A 58 -5.11 34.39 32.18
CA LYS A 58 -5.53 35.77 31.88
C LYS A 58 -5.79 36.01 30.39
N VAL A 59 -5.18 35.23 29.53
CA VAL A 59 -5.37 35.25 28.06
C VAL A 59 -6.46 34.28 27.57
N GLY A 60 -7.17 33.63 28.51
CA GLY A 60 -8.30 32.74 28.18
C GLY A 60 -7.95 31.29 27.91
N GLU A 61 -6.67 30.86 27.97
CA GLU A 61 -6.21 29.50 27.73
C GLU A 61 -6.63 28.56 28.87
N VAL A 62 -7.22 27.43 28.51
CA VAL A 62 -7.61 26.38 29.46
C VAL A 62 -6.37 25.60 29.88
N THR A 63 -6.08 25.61 31.17
CA THR A 63 -4.82 25.14 31.75
C THR A 63 -5.07 24.31 32.98
N VAL A 64 -4.25 23.29 33.23
CA VAL A 64 -4.26 22.53 34.48
C VAL A 64 -3.23 23.16 35.47
N LEU A 65 -3.68 23.68 36.60
CA LEU A 65 -2.80 24.00 37.75
C LEU A 65 -2.36 22.67 38.37
N VAL A 66 -1.11 22.30 38.16
CA VAL A 66 -0.56 21.03 38.65
C VAL A 66 -0.31 21.10 40.16
N LYS A 67 -0.94 20.21 40.91
CA LYS A 67 -0.72 20.02 42.36
C LYS A 67 0.28 18.91 42.62
N ASP A 68 0.25 17.88 41.76
CA ASP A 68 1.20 16.79 41.84
C ASP A 68 1.49 16.23 40.44
N PHE A 69 2.68 15.64 40.24
CA PHE A 69 3.03 14.89 39.05
C PHE A 69 3.87 13.68 39.41
N LYS A 70 3.81 12.66 38.54
CA LYS A 70 4.56 11.42 38.67
C LYS A 70 5.19 11.09 37.34
N VAL A 71 6.48 10.77 37.32
CA VAL A 71 7.15 10.22 36.11
C VAL A 71 6.72 8.76 35.97
N LEU A 72 6.03 8.45 34.90
CA LEU A 72 5.54 7.11 34.61
C LEU A 72 6.54 6.33 33.76
N ASN A 73 7.16 7.01 32.79
CA ASN A 73 8.23 6.45 31.98
C ASN A 73 9.18 7.54 31.47
N LYS A 74 10.44 7.20 31.35
CA LYS A 74 11.51 8.08 30.84
C LYS A 74 11.75 7.82 29.36
N SER A 75 11.69 8.85 28.52
CA SER A 75 12.12 8.78 27.14
C SER A 75 13.66 8.81 27.06
N LEU A 76 14.24 7.81 26.42
CA LEU A 76 15.70 7.74 26.23
C LEU A 76 16.16 8.36 24.90
N ARG A 77 15.22 8.71 24.02
CA ARG A 77 15.51 9.32 22.72
C ARG A 77 14.75 10.62 22.58
N PRO A 78 15.41 11.70 22.12
CA PRO A 78 14.72 12.96 21.86
C PRO A 78 13.70 12.79 20.73
N LEU A 79 12.54 13.42 20.87
CA LEU A 79 11.57 13.50 19.79
C LEU A 79 12.05 14.49 18.72
N PRO A 80 11.94 14.16 17.41
CA PRO A 80 12.26 15.06 16.31
C PRO A 80 11.13 16.09 16.13
N LEU A 81 11.05 17.03 17.09
CA LEU A 81 10.06 18.11 17.04
C LEU A 81 10.59 19.26 16.17
N PRO A 82 9.74 19.91 15.38
CA PRO A 82 10.15 21.07 14.59
C PRO A 82 10.64 22.18 15.52
N LYS A 83 11.73 22.81 15.11
CA LYS A 83 12.23 24.01 15.76
C LYS A 83 11.83 25.22 14.92
N VAL A 84 11.47 26.31 15.58
CA VAL A 84 11.08 27.55 14.91
C VAL A 84 12.17 28.59 15.20
N ASP A 85 12.68 29.23 14.16
CA ASP A 85 13.63 30.32 14.31
C ASP A 85 12.95 31.63 14.72
N SER A 86 13.74 32.71 14.91
CA SER A 86 13.22 34.01 15.28
C SER A 86 12.36 34.69 14.19
N GLU A 87 12.41 34.17 12.96
CA GLU A 87 11.65 34.66 11.81
C GLU A 87 10.37 33.84 11.56
N GLY A 88 10.16 32.76 12.33
CA GLY A 88 8.99 31.89 12.23
C GLY A 88 9.16 30.73 11.23
N ASN A 89 10.36 30.48 10.71
CA ASN A 89 10.63 29.35 9.83
C ASN A 89 10.80 28.07 10.65
N GLU A 90 10.11 27.02 10.24
CA GLU A 90 10.27 25.69 10.83
C GLU A 90 11.44 24.93 10.19
N TYR A 91 12.26 24.29 11.01
CA TYR A 91 13.34 23.40 10.61
C TYR A 91 13.41 22.18 11.53
N ASP A 92 14.14 21.14 11.11
CA ASP A 92 14.27 19.84 11.80
C ASP A 92 12.92 19.10 11.97
N SER A 93 11.90 19.43 11.16
CA SER A 93 10.62 18.73 11.21
C SER A 93 10.75 17.30 10.64
N PHE A 94 10.03 16.35 11.23
CA PHE A 94 10.02 14.93 10.82
C PHE A 94 9.14 14.75 9.58
N THR A 95 9.64 15.18 8.41
CA THR A 95 8.91 15.24 7.14
C THR A 95 9.36 14.20 6.11
N ASP A 96 10.57 13.65 6.24
CA ASP A 96 11.07 12.63 5.34
C ASP A 96 10.16 11.40 5.34
N LEU A 97 9.56 11.08 4.19
CA LEU A 97 8.54 10.04 4.07
C LEU A 97 9.11 8.64 4.41
N GLU A 98 10.34 8.35 3.99
CA GLU A 98 10.94 7.04 4.26
C GLU A 98 11.17 6.85 5.77
N GLN A 99 11.71 7.86 6.44
CA GLN A 99 11.89 7.81 7.89
C GLN A 99 10.55 7.71 8.63
N ARG A 100 9.53 8.43 8.19
CA ARG A 100 8.17 8.38 8.77
C ARG A 100 7.57 6.97 8.65
N TYR A 101 7.77 6.29 7.53
CA TYR A 101 7.26 4.93 7.34
C TYR A 101 8.04 3.91 8.17
N ARG A 102 9.36 4.05 8.25
CA ARG A 102 10.23 3.18 9.07
C ARG A 102 10.02 3.36 10.57
N GLN A 103 9.75 4.59 11.00
CA GLN A 103 9.54 4.96 12.41
C GLN A 103 8.11 5.47 12.63
N ARG A 104 7.12 4.71 12.19
CA ARG A 104 5.71 5.09 12.28
C ARG A 104 5.27 5.47 13.70
N TYR A 105 5.83 4.83 14.71
CA TYR A 105 5.58 5.17 16.11
C TYR A 105 6.05 6.59 16.46
N VAL A 106 7.14 7.07 15.90
CA VAL A 106 7.59 8.47 16.04
C VAL A 106 6.67 9.39 15.25
N ASP A 107 6.37 9.04 14.00
CA ASP A 107 5.46 9.79 13.13
C ASP A 107 4.09 10.02 13.79
N LEU A 108 3.53 9.00 14.45
CA LEU A 108 2.26 9.10 15.18
C LEU A 108 2.34 9.98 16.43
N ILE A 109 3.53 10.16 17.02
CA ILE A 109 3.73 11.07 18.17
C ILE A 109 3.82 12.51 17.71
N VAL A 110 4.65 12.78 16.68
CA VAL A 110 4.99 14.16 16.29
C VAL A 110 4.03 14.74 15.24
N ASN A 111 3.46 13.90 14.35
CA ASN A 111 2.53 14.28 13.31
C ASN A 111 1.11 13.80 13.65
N SER A 112 0.41 14.51 14.51
CA SER A 112 -0.90 14.11 15.04
C SER A 112 -1.95 13.82 13.96
N HIS A 113 -1.91 14.53 12.82
CA HIS A 113 -2.82 14.33 11.67
C HIS A 113 -2.71 12.94 11.03
N VAL A 114 -1.60 12.23 11.23
CA VAL A 114 -1.41 10.86 10.71
C VAL A 114 -2.38 9.88 11.36
N LYS A 115 -2.72 10.10 12.64
CA LYS A 115 -3.71 9.27 13.37
C LYS A 115 -5.08 9.29 12.71
N ASP A 116 -5.49 10.42 12.15
CA ASP A 116 -6.79 10.58 11.50
C ASP A 116 -6.96 9.64 10.29
N THR A 117 -5.91 9.40 9.54
CA THR A 117 -5.92 8.45 8.42
C THR A 117 -6.30 7.04 8.91
N PHE A 118 -5.69 6.59 9.99
CA PHE A 118 -5.93 5.25 10.51
C PHE A 118 -7.27 5.12 11.24
N ILE A 119 -7.74 6.18 11.90
CA ILE A 119 -9.08 6.24 12.46
C ILE A 119 -10.14 6.15 11.34
N LYS A 120 -9.94 6.89 10.25
CA LYS A 120 -10.82 6.82 9.08
C LYS A 120 -10.77 5.44 8.42
N ARG A 121 -9.58 4.82 8.29
CA ARG A 121 -9.43 3.44 7.81
C ARG A 121 -10.32 2.46 8.60
N THR A 122 -10.25 2.51 9.92
CA THR A 122 -11.08 1.67 10.79
C THR A 122 -12.57 1.97 10.59
N LYS A 123 -12.94 3.25 10.45
CA LYS A 123 -14.32 3.64 10.20
C LYS A 123 -14.83 3.14 8.86
N ILE A 124 -14.02 3.19 7.78
CA ILE A 124 -14.35 2.65 6.45
C ILE A 124 -14.66 1.16 6.55
N ILE A 125 -13.76 0.37 7.15
CA ILE A 125 -13.95 -1.08 7.32
C ILE A 125 -15.23 -1.37 8.12
N ASN A 126 -15.47 -0.65 9.20
CA ASN A 126 -16.68 -0.83 10.00
C ASN A 126 -17.96 -0.42 9.27
N THR A 127 -17.92 0.62 8.42
CA THR A 127 -19.05 1.00 7.56
C THR A 127 -19.38 -0.10 6.58
N ILE A 128 -18.38 -0.67 5.90
CA ILE A 128 -18.55 -1.78 4.96
C ILE A 128 -19.10 -3.00 5.69
N ARG A 129 -18.51 -3.40 6.82
CA ARG A 129 -18.99 -4.52 7.64
C ARG A 129 -20.44 -4.32 8.07
N GLY A 130 -20.79 -3.14 8.55
CA GLY A 130 -22.17 -2.81 8.92
C GLY A 130 -23.14 -2.88 7.74
N PHE A 131 -22.73 -2.43 6.55
CA PHE A 131 -23.53 -2.51 5.34
C PHE A 131 -23.82 -3.95 4.92
N LEU A 132 -22.82 -4.83 4.96
CA LEU A 132 -22.96 -6.25 4.59
C LEU A 132 -23.75 -7.03 5.66
N ASN A 133 -23.47 -6.82 6.94
CA ASN A 133 -24.18 -7.46 8.04
C ASN A 133 -25.68 -7.10 8.07
N ASN A 134 -26.04 -5.85 7.71
CA ASN A 134 -27.44 -5.43 7.59
C ASN A 134 -28.18 -6.14 6.45
N LYS A 135 -27.46 -6.76 5.51
CA LYS A 135 -28.00 -7.63 4.46
C LYS A 135 -27.99 -9.11 4.86
N SER A 136 -27.60 -9.40 6.11
CA SER A 136 -27.44 -10.77 6.65
C SER A 136 -26.37 -11.59 5.91
N TYR A 137 -25.34 -10.97 5.37
CA TYR A 137 -24.20 -11.65 4.78
C TYR A 137 -23.25 -12.11 5.88
N LEU A 138 -22.67 -13.29 5.73
CA LEU A 138 -21.84 -13.92 6.76
C LEU A 138 -20.37 -13.54 6.54
N GLU A 139 -19.74 -12.94 7.56
CA GLU A 139 -18.28 -12.78 7.61
C GLU A 139 -17.64 -14.13 7.98
N VAL A 140 -16.67 -14.56 7.18
CA VAL A 140 -15.98 -15.85 7.35
C VAL A 140 -14.47 -15.67 7.33
N GLU A 141 -13.73 -16.71 7.70
CA GLU A 141 -12.28 -16.78 7.61
C GLU A 141 -11.89 -18.05 6.84
N THR A 142 -11.02 -17.90 5.84
CA THR A 142 -10.50 -18.99 5.03
C THR A 142 -8.98 -19.15 5.22
N PRO A 143 -8.37 -20.29 4.81
CA PRO A 143 -6.96 -20.55 5.08
C PRO A 143 -6.02 -19.55 4.42
N VAL A 144 -5.11 -18.97 5.22
CA VAL A 144 -3.99 -18.17 4.73
C VAL A 144 -2.89 -19.06 4.12
N LEU A 145 -2.64 -20.23 4.74
CA LEU A 145 -1.68 -21.21 4.21
C LEU A 145 -2.42 -22.19 3.32
N GLN A 146 -2.07 -22.21 2.05
CA GLN A 146 -2.75 -23.02 1.03
C GLN A 146 -1.79 -24.04 0.42
N PRO A 147 -2.25 -25.26 0.13
CA PRO A 147 -1.43 -26.26 -0.55
C PRO A 147 -1.25 -25.95 -2.05
N ILE A 148 -2.19 -25.24 -2.65
CA ILE A 148 -2.18 -24.79 -4.05
C ILE A 148 -2.61 -23.33 -4.07
N PRO A 149 -1.79 -22.39 -4.61
CA PRO A 149 -2.20 -21.02 -4.76
C PRO A 149 -3.17 -20.90 -5.93
N GLY A 150 -4.23 -20.11 -5.78
CA GLY A 150 -5.24 -19.93 -6.83
C GLY A 150 -6.15 -18.74 -6.58
N GLY A 151 -7.06 -18.45 -7.51
CA GLY A 151 -8.00 -17.35 -7.43
C GLY A 151 -7.49 -16.01 -7.99
N ALA A 152 -6.22 -15.93 -8.36
CA ALA A 152 -5.64 -14.74 -8.99
C ALA A 152 -4.45 -15.13 -9.88
N SER A 153 -4.06 -14.23 -10.80
CA SER A 153 -2.79 -14.31 -11.53
C SER A 153 -1.76 -13.50 -10.75
N ALA A 154 -0.94 -14.17 -9.93
CA ALA A 154 0.08 -13.54 -9.11
C ALA A 154 1.12 -14.55 -8.63
N ARG A 155 2.33 -14.08 -8.35
CA ARG A 155 3.40 -14.93 -7.81
C ARG A 155 3.21 -15.10 -6.29
N PRO A 156 3.12 -16.35 -5.75
CA PRO A 156 2.94 -16.58 -4.32
C PRO A 156 4.26 -16.49 -3.54
N PHE A 157 4.15 -16.20 -2.24
CA PHE A 157 5.23 -16.51 -1.27
C PHE A 157 5.14 -17.98 -0.89
N VAL A 158 6.29 -18.65 -0.85
CA VAL A 158 6.41 -20.07 -0.51
C VAL A 158 6.96 -20.22 0.91
N THR A 159 6.37 -21.12 1.69
CA THR A 159 6.86 -21.53 3.01
C THR A 159 6.91 -23.05 3.12
N HIS A 160 7.38 -23.59 4.24
CA HIS A 160 7.52 -25.02 4.46
C HIS A 160 6.86 -25.44 5.79
N HIS A 161 6.05 -26.49 5.75
CA HIS A 161 5.44 -27.09 6.95
C HIS A 161 6.35 -28.18 7.48
N ASN A 162 7.15 -27.89 8.50
CA ASN A 162 8.20 -28.79 9.01
C ASN A 162 7.70 -30.18 9.44
N ALA A 163 6.55 -30.25 10.10
CA ALA A 163 6.04 -31.52 10.61
C ALA A 163 5.50 -32.45 9.53
N LEU A 164 5.02 -31.90 8.42
CA LEU A 164 4.49 -32.66 7.29
C LEU A 164 5.48 -32.80 6.14
N ASP A 165 6.58 -32.05 6.21
CA ASP A 165 7.64 -31.98 5.17
C ASP A 165 7.07 -31.64 3.78
N ILE A 166 6.17 -30.61 3.72
CA ILE A 166 5.53 -30.18 2.50
C ILE A 166 5.67 -28.66 2.30
N PRO A 167 5.76 -28.18 1.04
CA PRO A 167 5.63 -26.77 0.74
C PRO A 167 4.18 -26.31 0.97
N LEU A 168 4.02 -25.08 1.45
CA LEU A 168 2.76 -24.34 1.51
C LEU A 168 2.96 -22.94 0.91
N TYR A 169 1.87 -22.32 0.51
CA TYR A 169 1.85 -21.02 -0.10
C TYR A 169 1.04 -20.06 0.76
N LEU A 170 1.51 -18.83 0.90
CA LEU A 170 0.65 -17.74 1.40
C LEU A 170 -0.36 -17.41 0.30
N ARG A 171 -1.63 -17.29 0.66
CA ARG A 171 -2.72 -17.04 -0.30
C ARG A 171 -2.48 -15.78 -1.12
N ILE A 172 -2.77 -15.86 -2.39
CA ILE A 172 -2.79 -14.74 -3.34
C ILE A 172 -4.22 -14.20 -3.52
N SER A 173 -5.23 -15.01 -3.13
CA SER A 173 -6.67 -14.74 -3.11
C SER A 173 -7.36 -15.78 -2.22
N ASP A 174 -8.51 -15.46 -1.69
CA ASP A 174 -9.41 -16.35 -0.93
C ASP A 174 -10.63 -16.81 -1.76
N GLU A 175 -10.74 -16.37 -3.01
CA GLU A 175 -11.83 -16.62 -3.96
C GLU A 175 -12.28 -18.09 -4.00
N LEU A 176 -11.35 -19.04 -4.25
CA LEU A 176 -11.71 -20.43 -4.45
C LEU A 176 -12.32 -21.06 -3.17
N PHE A 177 -11.85 -20.65 -1.99
CA PHE A 177 -12.41 -21.12 -0.73
C PHE A 177 -13.79 -20.53 -0.45
N LEU A 178 -14.01 -19.25 -0.75
CA LEU A 178 -15.32 -18.60 -0.59
C LEU A 178 -16.36 -19.21 -1.54
N LYS A 179 -15.98 -19.54 -2.78
CA LYS A 179 -16.84 -20.27 -3.72
C LYS A 179 -17.21 -21.67 -3.21
N LYS A 180 -16.28 -22.39 -2.56
CA LYS A 180 -16.58 -23.68 -1.91
C LYS A 180 -17.62 -23.54 -0.79
N LEU A 181 -17.66 -22.39 -0.08
CA LEU A 181 -18.71 -22.11 0.90
C LEU A 181 -20.08 -21.89 0.25
N ILE A 182 -20.11 -21.24 -0.92
CA ILE A 182 -21.33 -21.09 -1.73
C ILE A 182 -21.84 -22.48 -2.18
N VAL A 183 -20.95 -23.36 -2.66
CA VAL A 183 -21.29 -24.75 -2.96
C VAL A 183 -21.84 -25.46 -1.71
N GLY A 184 -21.30 -25.16 -0.53
CA GLY A 184 -21.75 -25.70 0.76
C GLY A 184 -23.10 -25.18 1.22
N GLY A 185 -23.75 -24.27 0.47
CA GLY A 185 -25.11 -23.79 0.70
C GLY A 185 -25.23 -22.44 1.43
N PHE A 186 -24.14 -21.71 1.64
CA PHE A 186 -24.25 -20.32 2.09
C PHE A 186 -24.72 -19.43 0.94
N GLU A 187 -25.70 -18.56 1.16
CA GLU A 187 -26.22 -17.67 0.13
C GLU A 187 -25.33 -16.44 -0.08
N ALA A 188 -24.64 -15.97 0.97
CA ALA A 188 -23.71 -14.84 0.86
C ALA A 188 -22.65 -14.93 1.94
N VAL A 189 -21.40 -14.87 1.51
CA VAL A 189 -20.21 -14.88 2.40
C VAL A 189 -19.26 -13.76 2.00
N TYR A 190 -18.56 -13.19 3.00
CA TYR A 190 -17.50 -12.22 2.73
C TYR A 190 -16.34 -12.39 3.73
N GLU A 191 -15.16 -11.97 3.32
CA GLU A 191 -13.96 -11.96 4.15
C GLU A 191 -13.21 -10.63 3.97
N PHE A 192 -12.77 -10.03 5.07
CA PHE A 192 -11.70 -9.03 5.02
C PHE A 192 -10.38 -9.76 5.13
N SER A 193 -9.77 -10.04 4.01
CA SER A 193 -8.58 -10.87 3.96
C SER A 193 -7.28 -10.07 3.88
N ARG A 194 -6.19 -10.72 4.28
CA ARG A 194 -4.82 -10.36 3.92
C ARG A 194 -4.37 -11.30 2.83
N ASP A 195 -4.06 -10.74 1.67
CA ASP A 195 -3.49 -11.46 0.56
C ASP A 195 -2.04 -11.07 0.33
N PHE A 196 -1.27 -11.98 -0.26
CA PHE A 196 0.17 -11.89 -0.35
C PHE A 196 0.61 -12.14 -1.80
N ARG A 197 1.20 -11.13 -2.45
CA ARG A 197 1.73 -11.24 -3.81
C ARG A 197 3.21 -10.90 -3.81
N ASN A 198 4.04 -11.83 -4.25
CA ASN A 198 5.50 -11.71 -4.26
C ASN A 198 5.97 -10.93 -5.51
N GLU A 199 5.57 -9.69 -5.57
CA GLU A 199 5.78 -8.77 -6.70
C GLU A 199 6.49 -7.50 -6.25
N GLY A 200 6.65 -6.54 -7.17
CA GLY A 200 7.27 -5.25 -6.90
C GLY A 200 6.47 -4.39 -5.92
N MET A 201 7.17 -3.44 -5.29
CA MET A 201 6.56 -2.45 -4.39
C MET A 201 6.61 -1.08 -5.04
N ASP A 202 5.47 -0.40 -5.10
CA ASP A 202 5.34 0.96 -5.60
C ASP A 202 4.33 1.79 -4.79
N LYS A 203 3.82 2.87 -5.37
CA LYS A 203 2.83 3.75 -4.71
C LYS A 203 1.47 3.07 -4.49
N ASN A 204 1.13 2.08 -5.32
CA ASN A 204 -0.18 1.43 -5.34
C ASN A 204 -0.12 -0.03 -4.87
N HIS A 205 1.07 -0.62 -4.76
CA HIS A 205 1.29 -2.03 -4.47
C HIS A 205 2.19 -2.24 -3.24
N ASN A 206 1.74 -3.12 -2.36
CA ASN A 206 2.49 -3.65 -1.23
C ASN A 206 2.39 -5.17 -1.25
N PRO A 207 3.45 -5.94 -0.94
CA PRO A 207 3.43 -7.40 -1.05
C PRO A 207 2.36 -8.10 -0.20
N GLU A 208 1.92 -7.47 0.87
CA GLU A 208 0.74 -7.85 1.64
C GLU A 208 -0.25 -6.67 1.66
N PHE A 209 -1.52 -6.94 1.41
CA PHE A 209 -2.55 -5.92 1.33
C PHE A 209 -3.88 -6.43 1.87
N THR A 210 -4.79 -5.51 2.15
CA THR A 210 -6.14 -5.85 2.61
C THR A 210 -7.13 -5.77 1.45
N ILE A 211 -7.87 -6.84 1.23
CA ILE A 211 -8.97 -6.91 0.28
C ILE A 211 -10.25 -7.30 1.01
N LEU A 212 -11.39 -6.88 0.49
CA LEU A 212 -12.69 -7.45 0.80
C LEU A 212 -13.09 -8.33 -0.36
N GLU A 213 -13.31 -9.61 -0.10
CA GLU A 213 -13.92 -10.54 -1.04
C GLU A 213 -15.36 -10.84 -0.59
N LEU A 214 -16.30 -10.79 -1.54
CA LEU A 214 -17.72 -11.04 -1.30
C LEU A 214 -18.31 -11.88 -2.42
N TYR A 215 -19.03 -12.94 -2.08
CA TYR A 215 -19.72 -13.84 -3.01
C TYR A 215 -21.19 -13.97 -2.63
N VAL A 216 -22.09 -13.77 -3.61
CA VAL A 216 -23.54 -13.79 -3.39
C VAL A 216 -24.22 -14.69 -4.43
N ALA A 217 -24.87 -15.75 -3.95
CA ALA A 217 -25.63 -16.68 -4.78
C ALA A 217 -26.88 -16.02 -5.40
N TYR A 218 -27.28 -16.53 -6.58
CA TYR A 218 -28.45 -16.08 -7.34
C TYR A 218 -28.40 -14.60 -7.77
N LYS A 219 -27.16 -14.10 -7.94
CA LYS A 219 -26.87 -12.76 -8.44
C LYS A 219 -25.94 -12.82 -9.64
N ASP A 220 -25.88 -11.73 -10.41
CA ASP A 220 -25.00 -11.52 -11.54
C ASP A 220 -24.20 -10.23 -11.41
N TYR A 221 -23.30 -9.96 -12.36
CA TYR A 221 -22.43 -8.80 -12.31
C TYR A 221 -23.18 -7.46 -12.44
N PHE A 222 -24.34 -7.39 -13.05
CA PHE A 222 -25.15 -6.17 -13.07
C PHE A 222 -25.65 -5.80 -11.67
N TRP A 223 -26.16 -6.79 -10.95
CA TRP A 223 -26.57 -6.60 -9.56
C TRP A 223 -25.36 -6.21 -8.68
N MET A 224 -24.18 -6.80 -8.95
CA MET A 224 -22.98 -6.49 -8.19
C MET A 224 -22.49 -5.05 -8.44
N MET A 225 -22.66 -4.48 -9.66
CA MET A 225 -22.42 -3.06 -9.91
C MET A 225 -23.29 -2.18 -9.01
N GLU A 226 -24.61 -2.44 -8.92
CA GLU A 226 -25.53 -1.67 -8.08
C GLU A 226 -25.20 -1.77 -6.58
N LEU A 227 -24.79 -2.96 -6.12
CA LEU A 227 -24.30 -3.16 -4.75
C LEU A 227 -23.05 -2.32 -4.49
N THR A 228 -22.11 -2.34 -5.41
CA THR A 228 -20.81 -1.63 -5.32
C THR A 228 -21.04 -0.12 -5.28
N GLU A 229 -21.89 0.41 -6.16
CA GLU A 229 -22.30 1.82 -6.15
C GLU A 229 -22.84 2.23 -4.77
N SER A 230 -23.81 1.47 -4.27
CA SER A 230 -24.47 1.74 -2.98
C SER A 230 -23.49 1.66 -1.80
N LEU A 231 -22.57 0.69 -1.83
CA LEU A 231 -21.55 0.49 -0.79
C LEU A 231 -20.55 1.64 -0.73
N ILE A 232 -19.98 2.01 -1.89
CA ILE A 232 -18.93 3.04 -1.96
C ILE A 232 -19.52 4.44 -1.70
N GLU A 233 -20.72 4.75 -2.22
CA GLU A 233 -21.43 5.99 -1.88
C GLU A 233 -21.69 6.08 -0.38
N LYS A 234 -22.15 4.98 0.26
CA LYS A 234 -22.33 4.91 1.72
C LYS A 234 -21.05 5.18 2.49
N VAL A 235 -19.93 4.57 2.07
CA VAL A 235 -18.62 4.83 2.68
C VAL A 235 -18.25 6.31 2.57
N CYS A 236 -18.41 6.90 1.39
CA CYS A 236 -18.11 8.32 1.17
C CYS A 236 -18.95 9.22 2.07
N LEU A 237 -20.26 8.97 2.15
CA LEU A 237 -21.18 9.71 3.02
C LEU A 237 -20.83 9.59 4.50
N ASP A 238 -20.50 8.39 4.98
CA ASP A 238 -20.16 8.18 6.40
C ASP A 238 -18.84 8.83 6.81
N ILE A 239 -17.88 8.95 5.88
CA ILE A 239 -16.58 9.56 6.14
C ILE A 239 -16.61 11.08 5.97
N HIS A 240 -17.30 11.59 4.95
CA HIS A 240 -17.23 12.98 4.52
C HIS A 240 -18.54 13.78 4.67
N ASN A 241 -19.67 13.12 4.97
CA ASN A 241 -21.03 13.69 4.96
C ASN A 241 -21.44 14.30 3.60
N LYS A 242 -20.78 13.89 2.52
CA LYS A 242 -21.05 14.32 1.13
C LYS A 242 -20.49 13.28 0.15
N THR A 243 -20.94 13.30 -1.10
CA THR A 243 -20.48 12.37 -2.15
C THR A 243 -19.34 12.91 -2.97
N GLU A 244 -19.03 14.18 -2.90
CA GLU A 244 -17.90 14.82 -3.57
C GLU A 244 -16.71 14.99 -2.61
N ILE A 245 -15.54 14.51 -3.01
CA ILE A 245 -14.31 14.65 -2.23
C ILE A 245 -13.19 15.25 -3.09
N GLN A 246 -12.22 15.87 -2.43
CA GLN A 246 -10.97 16.28 -3.08
C GLN A 246 -9.95 15.15 -2.94
N PHE A 247 -9.32 14.81 -4.05
CA PHE A 247 -8.17 13.92 -4.09
C PHE A 247 -7.06 14.59 -4.90
N ASP A 248 -5.98 14.95 -4.21
CA ASP A 248 -4.94 15.82 -4.75
C ASP A 248 -5.56 17.11 -5.34
N SER A 249 -5.34 17.41 -6.59
CA SER A 249 -5.89 18.57 -7.30
C SER A 249 -7.26 18.34 -7.96
N LYS A 250 -7.83 17.13 -7.85
CA LYS A 250 -9.05 16.70 -8.54
C LYS A 250 -10.24 16.57 -7.61
N THR A 251 -11.43 16.84 -8.12
CA THR A 251 -12.69 16.55 -7.44
C THR A 251 -13.23 15.23 -7.97
N ILE A 252 -13.56 14.28 -7.08
CA ILE A 252 -14.15 12.98 -7.40
C ILE A 252 -15.55 12.93 -6.83
N ASN A 253 -16.53 12.55 -7.65
CA ASN A 253 -17.93 12.42 -7.23
C ASN A 253 -18.31 10.94 -7.16
N PHE A 254 -18.64 10.46 -5.95
CA PHE A 254 -19.07 9.09 -5.67
C PHE A 254 -20.59 8.90 -5.66
N LYS A 255 -21.34 9.86 -6.20
CA LYS A 255 -22.80 9.72 -6.30
C LYS A 255 -23.17 8.74 -7.39
N ALA A 256 -23.95 7.73 -7.05
CA ALA A 256 -24.52 6.77 -8.01
C ALA A 256 -25.56 7.42 -8.94
N PRO A 257 -25.78 6.89 -10.17
CA PRO A 257 -25.11 5.75 -10.78
C PRO A 257 -23.74 6.15 -11.39
N TYR A 258 -22.81 5.18 -11.46
CA TYR A 258 -21.51 5.35 -12.11
C TYR A 258 -21.58 5.11 -13.62
N GLU A 259 -20.63 5.69 -14.37
CA GLU A 259 -20.47 5.43 -15.81
C GLU A 259 -20.15 3.94 -16.04
N ARG A 260 -20.69 3.35 -17.10
CA ARG A 260 -20.44 1.97 -17.53
C ARG A 260 -19.95 2.02 -18.96
N LEU A 261 -18.78 1.44 -19.23
CA LEU A 261 -18.15 1.46 -20.54
C LEU A 261 -17.47 0.09 -20.78
N SER A 262 -17.67 -0.51 -21.96
CA SER A 262 -16.94 -1.74 -22.30
C SER A 262 -15.44 -1.44 -22.50
N ILE A 263 -14.57 -2.42 -22.24
CA ILE A 263 -13.12 -2.26 -22.45
C ILE A 263 -12.83 -1.88 -23.91
N ILE A 264 -13.57 -2.46 -24.86
CA ILE A 264 -13.42 -2.18 -26.29
C ILE A 264 -13.83 -0.73 -26.60
N ASP A 265 -14.96 -0.27 -26.05
CA ASP A 265 -15.40 1.11 -26.25
C ASP A 265 -14.48 2.12 -25.55
N ALA A 266 -13.90 1.75 -24.40
CA ALA A 266 -12.90 2.57 -23.72
C ALA A 266 -11.64 2.74 -24.57
N ILE A 267 -11.11 1.67 -25.11
CA ILE A 267 -9.95 1.72 -26.01
C ILE A 267 -10.28 2.57 -27.24
N LYS A 268 -11.44 2.34 -27.89
CA LYS A 268 -11.88 3.15 -29.02
C LYS A 268 -12.01 4.62 -28.69
N LYS A 269 -12.58 4.95 -27.53
CA LYS A 269 -12.79 6.33 -27.05
C LYS A 269 -11.47 7.09 -26.89
N PHE A 270 -10.44 6.45 -26.33
CA PHE A 270 -9.20 7.14 -25.94
C PHE A 270 -8.06 6.96 -26.97
N THR A 271 -8.12 5.94 -27.83
CA THR A 271 -7.06 5.68 -28.81
C THR A 271 -7.52 5.93 -30.26
N GLY A 272 -8.81 5.87 -30.52
CA GLY A 272 -9.39 5.92 -31.86
C GLY A 272 -9.45 4.57 -32.56
N TYR A 273 -8.81 3.51 -32.03
CA TYR A 273 -8.79 2.18 -32.63
C TYR A 273 -10.00 1.35 -32.20
N ASP A 274 -10.68 0.75 -33.18
CA ASP A 274 -11.77 -0.21 -32.94
C ASP A 274 -11.19 -1.63 -32.97
N ILE A 275 -10.86 -2.17 -31.81
CA ILE A 275 -10.21 -3.49 -31.66
C ILE A 275 -11.18 -4.67 -31.72
N SER A 276 -12.50 -4.44 -31.89
CA SER A 276 -13.55 -5.45 -31.75
C SER A 276 -13.43 -6.65 -32.69
N LYS A 277 -12.70 -6.52 -33.79
CA LYS A 277 -12.49 -7.55 -34.84
C LYS A 277 -11.04 -7.84 -35.11
N MET A 278 -10.12 -7.25 -34.37
CA MET A 278 -8.68 -7.40 -34.58
C MET A 278 -8.17 -8.74 -34.03
N ASP A 279 -7.20 -9.29 -34.71
CA ASP A 279 -6.45 -10.45 -34.27
C ASP A 279 -5.19 -10.05 -33.48
N GLU A 280 -4.46 -11.04 -32.94
CA GLU A 280 -3.25 -10.81 -32.15
C GLU A 280 -2.19 -10.01 -32.93
N SER A 281 -2.00 -10.29 -34.25
CA SER A 281 -1.02 -9.59 -35.07
C SER A 281 -1.36 -8.11 -35.26
N GLU A 282 -2.64 -7.80 -35.44
CA GLU A 282 -3.13 -6.44 -35.57
C GLU A 282 -3.00 -5.68 -34.25
N LEU A 283 -3.29 -6.32 -33.10
CA LEU A 283 -3.10 -5.74 -31.76
C LEU A 283 -1.62 -5.45 -31.46
N ARG A 284 -0.69 -6.35 -31.84
CA ARG A 284 0.75 -6.10 -31.72
C ARG A 284 1.19 -4.89 -32.54
N SER A 285 0.66 -4.75 -33.76
CA SER A 285 0.96 -3.59 -34.62
C SER A 285 0.51 -2.28 -33.98
N ILE A 286 -0.64 -2.27 -33.29
CA ILE A 286 -1.13 -1.11 -32.54
C ILE A 286 -0.22 -0.82 -31.33
N CYS A 287 0.22 -1.84 -30.60
CA CYS A 287 1.15 -1.66 -29.48
C CYS A 287 2.45 -1.02 -29.96
N ASP A 288 3.02 -1.49 -31.08
CA ASP A 288 4.22 -0.92 -31.68
C ASP A 288 4.01 0.54 -32.10
N GLU A 289 2.90 0.85 -32.80
CA GLU A 289 2.56 2.21 -33.22
C GLU A 289 2.41 3.17 -32.03
N MET A 290 1.83 2.68 -30.91
CA MET A 290 1.63 3.44 -29.69
C MET A 290 2.85 3.46 -28.78
N SER A 291 3.94 2.77 -29.12
CA SER A 291 5.14 2.58 -28.29
C SER A 291 4.83 1.95 -26.93
N ILE A 292 3.97 0.93 -26.94
CA ILE A 292 3.65 0.11 -25.77
C ILE A 292 4.59 -1.09 -25.77
N GLU A 293 5.33 -1.28 -24.68
CA GLU A 293 6.24 -2.42 -24.54
C GLU A 293 5.44 -3.72 -24.34
N VAL A 294 5.63 -4.68 -25.25
CA VAL A 294 5.02 -6.00 -25.22
C VAL A 294 6.05 -7.06 -25.55
N ASP A 295 5.94 -8.24 -24.97
CA ASP A 295 6.81 -9.38 -25.27
C ASP A 295 6.09 -10.47 -26.07
N ASP A 296 6.86 -11.44 -26.61
CA ASP A 296 6.34 -12.50 -27.46
C ASP A 296 5.42 -13.50 -26.73
N SER A 297 5.42 -13.52 -25.40
CA SER A 297 4.56 -14.39 -24.60
C SER A 297 3.13 -13.85 -24.41
N MET A 298 2.91 -12.56 -24.70
CA MET A 298 1.61 -11.92 -24.55
C MET A 298 0.66 -12.34 -25.66
N GLY A 299 -0.45 -13.00 -25.31
CA GLY A 299 -1.56 -13.29 -26.23
C GLY A 299 -2.53 -12.12 -26.33
N GLU A 300 -3.61 -12.28 -27.12
CA GLU A 300 -4.64 -11.28 -27.42
C GLU A 300 -5.14 -10.53 -26.15
N GLY A 301 -5.45 -11.27 -25.09
CA GLY A 301 -5.93 -10.68 -23.84
C GLY A 301 -4.92 -9.73 -23.19
N LYS A 302 -3.67 -10.16 -23.03
CA LYS A 302 -2.61 -9.33 -22.43
C LYS A 302 -2.25 -8.11 -23.29
N LEU A 303 -2.37 -8.20 -24.61
CA LEU A 303 -2.19 -7.05 -25.51
C LEU A 303 -3.30 -6.02 -25.34
N ILE A 304 -4.55 -6.46 -25.21
CA ILE A 304 -5.69 -5.57 -24.94
C ILE A 304 -5.51 -4.89 -23.58
N ASP A 305 -5.08 -5.63 -22.56
CA ASP A 305 -4.80 -5.11 -21.22
C ASP A 305 -3.68 -4.06 -21.25
N ALA A 306 -2.59 -4.33 -21.96
CA ALA A 306 -1.48 -3.39 -22.11
C ALA A 306 -1.92 -2.08 -22.80
N ILE A 307 -2.74 -2.16 -23.85
CA ILE A 307 -3.29 -0.98 -24.53
C ILE A 307 -4.20 -0.19 -23.58
N PHE A 308 -5.07 -0.89 -22.84
CA PHE A 308 -5.99 -0.27 -21.90
C PHE A 308 -5.24 0.41 -20.75
N GLY A 309 -4.32 -0.29 -20.12
CA GLY A 309 -3.52 0.23 -18.98
C GLY A 309 -2.74 1.50 -19.35
N ASP A 310 -2.02 1.47 -20.47
CA ASP A 310 -1.18 2.62 -20.87
C ASP A 310 -2.01 3.84 -21.34
N LYS A 311 -3.07 3.61 -22.13
CA LYS A 311 -3.80 4.69 -22.81
C LYS A 311 -5.10 5.10 -22.15
N CYS A 312 -5.79 4.21 -21.40
CA CYS A 312 -7.15 4.46 -20.95
C CYS A 312 -7.28 4.73 -19.46
N GLU A 313 -6.65 3.95 -18.58
CA GLU A 313 -6.87 3.96 -17.13
C GLU A 313 -6.77 5.35 -16.48
N LYS A 314 -5.73 6.10 -16.82
CA LYS A 314 -5.47 7.44 -16.26
C LYS A 314 -6.56 8.49 -16.54
N ASN A 315 -7.46 8.21 -17.48
CA ASN A 315 -8.53 9.13 -17.87
C ASN A 315 -9.80 8.98 -17.01
N PHE A 316 -9.93 7.90 -16.24
CA PHE A 316 -11.11 7.66 -15.38
C PHE A 316 -10.92 8.35 -14.02
N ILE A 317 -11.38 9.61 -13.94
CA ILE A 317 -11.28 10.40 -12.69
C ILE A 317 -12.44 10.04 -11.76
N ASN A 318 -13.67 10.09 -12.23
CA ASN A 318 -14.84 9.65 -11.47
C ASN A 318 -15.00 8.13 -11.54
N PRO A 319 -15.70 7.51 -10.57
CA PRO A 319 -15.98 6.08 -10.61
C PRO A 319 -16.59 5.64 -11.92
N THR A 320 -15.95 4.72 -12.62
CA THR A 320 -16.35 4.19 -13.91
C THR A 320 -16.17 2.68 -13.92
N PHE A 321 -17.23 1.95 -14.24
CA PHE A 321 -17.15 0.52 -14.48
C PHE A 321 -16.67 0.25 -15.91
N ILE A 322 -15.58 -0.48 -16.02
CA ILE A 322 -15.12 -1.05 -17.29
C ILE A 322 -15.62 -2.47 -17.36
N THR A 323 -16.35 -2.80 -18.42
CA THR A 323 -17.09 -4.07 -18.53
C THR A 323 -16.65 -4.91 -19.74
N ASP A 324 -17.13 -6.15 -19.77
CA ASP A 324 -17.09 -7.02 -20.93
C ASP A 324 -15.68 -7.35 -21.41
N TYR A 325 -14.87 -7.84 -20.46
CA TYR A 325 -13.48 -8.24 -20.70
C TYR A 325 -13.39 -9.50 -21.61
N PRO A 326 -12.33 -9.64 -22.42
CA PRO A 326 -12.07 -10.84 -23.21
C PRO A 326 -12.00 -12.11 -22.37
N LYS A 327 -12.52 -13.21 -22.89
CA LYS A 327 -12.54 -14.52 -22.21
C LYS A 327 -11.14 -15.02 -21.85
N SER A 328 -10.14 -14.73 -22.67
CA SER A 328 -8.73 -15.09 -22.43
C SER A 328 -8.10 -14.43 -21.19
N MET A 329 -8.65 -13.28 -20.75
CA MET A 329 -8.19 -12.57 -19.56
C MET A 329 -8.89 -13.00 -18.27
N SER A 330 -9.90 -13.86 -18.32
CA SER A 330 -10.84 -14.05 -17.22
C SER A 330 -11.13 -15.52 -16.97
N PRO A 331 -10.16 -16.31 -16.45
CA PRO A 331 -10.29 -17.77 -16.34
C PRO A 331 -11.37 -18.26 -15.39
N LEU A 332 -11.80 -17.42 -14.41
CA LEU A 332 -12.77 -17.78 -13.38
C LEU A 332 -14.17 -17.16 -13.62
N THR A 333 -14.31 -16.42 -14.74
CA THR A 333 -15.49 -15.64 -15.03
C THR A 333 -16.41 -16.35 -16.02
N LYS A 334 -17.72 -16.23 -15.80
CA LYS A 334 -18.75 -16.77 -16.71
C LYS A 334 -18.69 -16.12 -18.10
N GLU A 335 -18.89 -16.91 -19.14
CA GLU A 335 -19.03 -16.41 -20.50
C GLU A 335 -20.19 -15.41 -20.60
N HIS A 336 -20.00 -14.33 -21.36
CA HIS A 336 -21.00 -13.30 -21.52
C HIS A 336 -22.22 -13.84 -22.28
N ARG A 337 -23.42 -13.55 -21.78
CA ARG A 337 -24.70 -14.11 -22.24
C ARG A 337 -25.06 -13.84 -23.70
N SER A 338 -24.43 -12.87 -24.35
CA SER A 338 -24.71 -12.51 -25.75
C SER A 338 -23.48 -12.53 -26.66
N ASN A 339 -22.26 -12.67 -26.11
CA ASN A 339 -21.04 -12.72 -26.90
C ASN A 339 -20.02 -13.71 -26.29
N PRO A 340 -19.82 -14.90 -26.90
CA PRO A 340 -18.97 -15.95 -26.33
C PRO A 340 -17.47 -15.60 -26.29
N LYS A 341 -17.02 -14.52 -26.93
CA LYS A 341 -15.65 -14.04 -26.85
C LYS A 341 -15.38 -13.21 -25.60
N LEU A 342 -16.42 -12.73 -24.93
CA LEU A 342 -16.37 -11.86 -23.76
C LEU A 342 -16.82 -12.61 -22.50
N THR A 343 -16.66 -11.96 -21.36
CA THR A 343 -17.08 -12.45 -20.05
C THR A 343 -17.93 -11.41 -19.32
N GLU A 344 -18.79 -11.87 -18.43
CA GLU A 344 -19.58 -11.03 -17.51
C GLU A 344 -18.70 -10.53 -16.36
N ARG A 345 -17.76 -9.61 -16.65
CA ARG A 345 -16.80 -9.02 -15.72
C ARG A 345 -16.84 -7.51 -15.77
N PHE A 346 -16.60 -6.89 -14.63
CA PHE A 346 -16.26 -5.48 -14.59
C PHE A 346 -15.09 -5.21 -13.62
N GLU A 347 -14.39 -4.14 -13.88
CA GLU A 347 -13.50 -3.47 -12.95
C GLU A 347 -13.98 -2.05 -12.69
N LEU A 348 -13.84 -1.59 -11.45
CA LEU A 348 -14.17 -0.22 -11.07
C LEU A 348 -12.90 0.61 -11.00
N PHE A 349 -12.80 1.59 -11.88
CA PHE A 349 -11.70 2.57 -11.88
C PHE A 349 -12.13 3.88 -11.24
N VAL A 350 -11.25 4.43 -10.40
CA VAL A 350 -11.39 5.76 -9.81
C VAL A 350 -10.03 6.44 -9.78
N ASN A 351 -9.92 7.61 -10.38
CA ASN A 351 -8.68 8.38 -10.50
C ASN A 351 -7.50 7.56 -11.07
N GLY A 352 -7.78 6.74 -12.08
CA GLY A 352 -6.79 5.87 -12.72
C GLY A 352 -6.33 4.69 -11.86
N MET A 353 -7.06 4.34 -10.82
CA MET A 353 -6.79 3.17 -9.98
C MET A 353 -7.93 2.18 -10.06
N GLU A 354 -7.66 0.93 -10.29
CA GLU A 354 -8.59 -0.18 -10.08
C GLU A 354 -8.89 -0.32 -8.58
N ILE A 355 -10.15 -0.15 -8.21
CA ILE A 355 -10.64 -0.23 -6.83
C ILE A 355 -11.33 -1.55 -6.55
N ALA A 356 -12.00 -2.12 -7.55
CA ALA A 356 -12.70 -3.38 -7.43
C ALA A 356 -12.69 -4.15 -8.75
N ASN A 357 -12.76 -5.48 -8.63
CA ASN A 357 -12.89 -6.42 -9.75
C ASN A 357 -14.01 -7.40 -9.40
N ALA A 358 -14.95 -7.62 -10.31
CA ALA A 358 -16.13 -8.44 -10.06
C ALA A 358 -16.67 -9.09 -11.33
N TYR A 359 -17.35 -10.21 -11.12
CA TYR A 359 -17.94 -10.93 -12.25
C TYR A 359 -19.10 -11.85 -11.84
N SER A 360 -19.85 -12.31 -12.84
CA SER A 360 -20.66 -13.52 -12.71
C SER A 360 -19.71 -14.72 -12.70
N GLU A 361 -19.82 -15.57 -11.69
CA GLU A 361 -18.90 -16.68 -11.47
C GLU A 361 -19.09 -17.80 -12.50
N LEU A 362 -17.97 -18.34 -13.00
CA LEU A 362 -17.98 -19.56 -13.77
C LEU A 362 -18.35 -20.72 -12.84
N ASN A 363 -19.47 -21.36 -13.14
CA ASN A 363 -20.01 -22.47 -12.33
C ASN A 363 -20.17 -23.79 -13.12
N ASP A 364 -19.63 -23.85 -14.31
CA ASP A 364 -19.53 -25.08 -15.10
C ASP A 364 -18.16 -25.72 -14.86
N PRO A 365 -18.10 -26.93 -14.21
CA PRO A 365 -16.84 -27.59 -13.89
C PRO A 365 -16.03 -27.99 -15.15
N ILE A 366 -16.69 -28.27 -16.28
CA ILE A 366 -16.03 -28.67 -17.51
C ILE A 366 -15.35 -27.46 -18.17
N ASP A 367 -16.06 -26.34 -18.30
CA ASP A 367 -15.47 -25.10 -18.83
C ASP A 367 -14.35 -24.60 -17.89
N GLN A 368 -14.55 -24.70 -16.56
CA GLN A 368 -13.53 -24.30 -15.58
C GLN A 368 -12.23 -25.12 -15.74
N LEU A 369 -12.34 -26.44 -15.90
CA LEU A 369 -11.17 -27.29 -16.10
C LEU A 369 -10.44 -26.92 -17.40
N ASN A 370 -11.19 -26.75 -18.50
CA ASN A 370 -10.61 -26.33 -19.79
C ASN A 370 -9.85 -25.00 -19.68
N ARG A 371 -10.35 -24.04 -18.89
CA ARG A 371 -9.67 -22.76 -18.69
C ARG A 371 -8.43 -22.89 -17.85
N PHE A 372 -8.42 -23.71 -16.82
CA PHE A 372 -7.23 -24.01 -16.04
C PHE A 372 -6.16 -24.72 -16.87
N GLU A 373 -6.54 -25.66 -17.76
CA GLU A 373 -5.61 -26.28 -18.70
C GLU A 373 -5.00 -25.25 -19.65
N GLY A 374 -5.80 -24.28 -20.12
CA GLY A 374 -5.31 -23.15 -20.92
C GLY A 374 -4.30 -22.28 -20.15
N GLN A 375 -4.52 -22.03 -18.87
CA GLN A 375 -3.58 -21.30 -18.01
C GLN A 375 -2.27 -22.11 -17.85
N LEU A 376 -2.33 -23.42 -17.68
CA LEU A 376 -1.15 -24.26 -17.58
C LEU A 376 -0.28 -24.21 -18.85
N GLU A 377 -0.90 -24.11 -20.04
CA GLU A 377 -0.15 -23.93 -21.29
C GLU A 377 0.55 -22.56 -21.38
N LEU A 378 -0.03 -21.50 -20.80
CA LEU A 378 0.63 -20.19 -20.66
C LEU A 378 1.83 -20.27 -19.71
N SER A 379 1.69 -20.96 -18.59
CA SER A 379 2.79 -21.21 -17.65
C SER A 379 3.97 -21.93 -18.31
N LYS A 380 3.71 -22.93 -19.16
CA LYS A 380 4.76 -23.64 -19.91
C LYS A 380 5.49 -22.74 -20.91
N LYS A 381 4.87 -21.66 -21.38
CA LYS A 381 5.46 -20.64 -22.24
C LYS A 381 6.24 -19.57 -21.49
N GLY A 382 6.31 -19.66 -20.16
CA GLY A 382 7.07 -18.76 -19.30
C GLY A 382 6.23 -17.70 -18.55
N ASP A 383 4.92 -17.84 -18.53
CA ASP A 383 4.05 -16.99 -17.72
C ASP A 383 4.07 -17.46 -16.25
N ASP A 384 4.89 -16.82 -15.43
CA ASP A 384 5.07 -17.13 -13.99
C ASP A 384 3.84 -16.79 -13.13
N GLU A 385 2.87 -16.04 -13.68
CA GLU A 385 1.65 -15.61 -13.00
C GLU A 385 0.44 -16.49 -13.36
N ALA A 386 0.58 -17.43 -14.28
CA ALA A 386 -0.49 -18.31 -14.69
C ALA A 386 -0.99 -19.18 -13.53
N MET A 387 -2.31 -19.37 -13.46
CA MET A 387 -2.96 -20.11 -12.36
C MET A 387 -2.62 -21.60 -12.38
N PHE A 388 -2.48 -22.16 -11.18
CA PHE A 388 -2.37 -23.60 -10.99
C PHE A 388 -3.74 -24.28 -11.05
N ILE A 389 -3.78 -25.57 -11.43
CA ILE A 389 -5.01 -26.36 -11.42
C ILE A 389 -5.32 -26.80 -9.99
N ASP A 390 -6.41 -26.32 -9.41
CA ASP A 390 -6.98 -26.83 -8.17
C ASP A 390 -8.07 -27.88 -8.48
N MET A 391 -7.70 -29.17 -8.49
CA MET A 391 -8.64 -30.26 -8.74
C MET A 391 -9.68 -30.42 -7.63
N ASP A 392 -9.41 -29.98 -6.41
CA ASP A 392 -10.39 -30.00 -5.32
C ASP A 392 -11.47 -28.92 -5.53
N PHE A 393 -11.07 -27.77 -6.08
CA PHE A 393 -12.04 -26.76 -6.51
C PHE A 393 -12.92 -27.26 -7.67
N ILE A 394 -12.34 -27.89 -8.70
CA ILE A 394 -13.11 -28.50 -9.81
C ILE A 394 -14.12 -29.49 -9.25
N LYS A 395 -13.66 -30.40 -8.39
CA LYS A 395 -14.53 -31.38 -7.74
C LYS A 395 -15.64 -30.72 -6.91
N SER A 396 -15.38 -29.60 -6.27
CA SER A 396 -16.42 -28.86 -5.56
C SER A 396 -17.50 -28.34 -6.49
N LEU A 397 -17.13 -27.82 -7.68
CA LEU A 397 -18.09 -27.38 -8.70
C LEU A 397 -18.96 -28.52 -9.25
N GLU A 398 -18.45 -29.76 -9.30
CA GLU A 398 -19.21 -30.94 -9.71
C GLU A 398 -20.39 -31.26 -8.78
N TYR A 399 -20.35 -30.81 -7.52
CA TYR A 399 -21.51 -30.88 -6.62
C TYR A 399 -22.59 -29.83 -6.90
N GLY A 400 -22.26 -28.83 -7.73
CA GLY A 400 -23.19 -27.80 -8.18
C GLY A 400 -23.05 -26.49 -7.40
N MET A 401 -22.46 -25.48 -8.03
CA MET A 401 -22.47 -24.11 -7.52
C MET A 401 -23.66 -23.34 -8.14
N PRO A 402 -24.53 -22.71 -7.36
CA PRO A 402 -25.58 -21.87 -7.90
C PRO A 402 -25.00 -20.71 -8.72
N PRO A 403 -25.76 -20.10 -9.65
CA PRO A 403 -25.36 -18.83 -10.24
C PRO A 403 -24.96 -17.86 -9.16
N THR A 404 -23.76 -17.30 -9.24
CA THR A 404 -23.14 -16.48 -8.17
C THR A 404 -22.47 -15.29 -8.78
N SER A 405 -22.43 -14.17 -8.09
CA SER A 405 -21.56 -13.04 -8.42
C SER A 405 -20.60 -12.78 -7.28
N GLY A 406 -19.34 -12.59 -7.61
CA GLY A 406 -18.26 -12.24 -6.67
C GLY A 406 -17.64 -10.90 -6.98
N ILE A 407 -17.04 -10.29 -5.95
CA ILE A 407 -16.28 -9.03 -6.03
C ILE A 407 -15.12 -9.02 -5.04
N GLY A 408 -13.95 -8.60 -5.54
CA GLY A 408 -12.83 -8.19 -4.71
C GLY A 408 -12.71 -6.66 -4.68
N ILE A 409 -12.66 -6.06 -3.49
CA ILE A 409 -12.48 -4.61 -3.30
C ILE A 409 -11.16 -4.35 -2.57
N GLY A 410 -10.24 -3.63 -3.21
CA GLY A 410 -8.97 -3.22 -2.61
C GLY A 410 -9.17 -2.19 -1.50
N ILE A 411 -9.20 -2.64 -0.25
CA ILE A 411 -9.46 -1.77 0.92
C ILE A 411 -8.38 -0.70 1.06
N ASP A 412 -7.12 -1.03 0.84
CA ASP A 412 -6.04 -0.06 0.96
C ASP A 412 -6.20 1.08 -0.06
N ARG A 413 -6.51 0.76 -1.32
CA ARG A 413 -6.76 1.75 -2.37
C ARG A 413 -8.02 2.58 -2.09
N LEU A 414 -9.09 1.97 -1.61
CA LEU A 414 -10.30 2.70 -1.19
C LEU A 414 -9.98 3.68 -0.05
N VAL A 415 -9.19 3.26 0.93
CA VAL A 415 -8.75 4.14 2.03
C VAL A 415 -7.87 5.28 1.51
N MET A 416 -6.97 5.04 0.56
CA MET A 416 -6.18 6.10 -0.08
C MET A 416 -7.09 7.18 -0.66
N LEU A 417 -8.11 6.81 -1.44
CA LEU A 417 -9.08 7.74 -2.01
C LEU A 417 -9.81 8.52 -0.92
N MET A 418 -10.38 7.81 0.06
CA MET A 418 -11.19 8.41 1.12
C MET A 418 -10.38 9.25 2.12
N THR A 419 -9.06 9.17 2.13
CA THR A 419 -8.19 9.93 3.05
C THR A 419 -7.24 10.89 2.33
N ASN A 420 -7.41 11.06 1.01
CA ASN A 420 -6.54 11.89 0.18
C ASN A 420 -5.06 11.52 0.34
N LYS A 421 -4.76 10.24 0.15
CA LYS A 421 -3.40 9.71 0.22
C LYS A 421 -2.98 9.14 -1.14
N THR A 422 -1.82 9.55 -1.62
CA THR A 422 -1.32 9.19 -2.95
C THR A 422 -0.40 7.97 -2.95
N SER A 423 -0.15 7.39 -1.78
CA SER A 423 0.66 6.18 -1.62
C SER A 423 0.02 5.21 -0.63
N ILE A 424 0.03 3.92 -0.97
CA ILE A 424 -0.43 2.82 -0.11
C ILE A 424 0.33 2.79 1.23
N GLN A 425 1.59 3.20 1.25
CA GLN A 425 2.42 3.28 2.46
C GLN A 425 1.87 4.29 3.48
N GLU A 426 1.10 5.28 3.05
CA GLU A 426 0.49 6.27 3.95
C GLU A 426 -0.72 5.72 4.70
N VAL A 427 -1.36 4.66 4.17
CA VAL A 427 -2.56 4.03 4.76
C VAL A 427 -2.27 2.70 5.44
N LEU A 428 -1.02 2.25 5.44
CA LEU A 428 -0.52 1.09 6.18
C LEU A 428 0.26 1.56 7.41
N PHE A 429 0.03 0.93 8.58
CA PHE A 429 0.81 1.28 9.78
C PHE A 429 2.29 0.97 9.59
N PHE A 430 2.61 -0.21 9.10
CA PHE A 430 3.96 -0.69 8.89
C PHE A 430 4.07 -1.28 7.48
N PRO A 431 4.26 -0.44 6.44
CA PRO A 431 4.45 -0.91 5.08
C PRO A 431 5.77 -1.67 4.95
N GLN A 432 5.81 -2.62 4.01
CA GLN A 432 7.08 -3.24 3.66
C GLN A 432 8.03 -2.18 3.09
N MET A 433 9.27 -2.17 3.59
CA MET A 433 10.29 -1.22 3.18
C MET A 433 11.50 -1.96 2.60
N LYS A 434 12.13 -1.38 1.59
CA LYS A 434 13.42 -1.89 1.11
C LYS A 434 14.44 -1.88 2.25
N PRO A 435 15.31 -2.90 2.37
CA PRO A 435 16.38 -2.88 3.36
C PRO A 435 17.20 -1.58 3.24
N ILE A 436 17.54 -0.98 4.37
CA ILE A 436 18.54 0.09 4.37
C ILE A 436 19.84 -0.56 3.90
N LYS A 437 20.39 -0.11 2.79
CA LYS A 437 21.76 -0.49 2.44
C LYS A 437 22.63 0.07 3.56
N GLU A 438 23.10 -0.80 4.45
CA GLU A 438 24.14 -0.39 5.38
C GLU A 438 25.29 0.19 4.56
N ALA A 439 25.74 1.38 4.95
CA ALA A 439 26.94 1.92 4.32
C ALA A 439 28.04 0.86 4.44
N PRO A 440 28.64 0.42 3.34
CA PRO A 440 29.60 -0.66 3.39
C PRO A 440 30.68 -0.29 4.41
N GLN A 441 30.92 -1.20 5.37
CA GLN A 441 32.01 -0.99 6.33
C GLN A 441 33.31 -0.93 5.54
N ILE A 442 33.89 0.25 5.50
CA ILE A 442 35.17 0.58 4.88
C ILE A 442 36.06 1.22 5.93
N SER A 443 37.38 1.09 5.76
CA SER A 443 38.33 1.73 6.63
C SER A 443 38.21 3.26 6.58
N ASP A 444 38.61 3.95 7.67
CA ASP A 444 38.49 5.41 7.76
C ASP A 444 39.23 6.12 6.60
N ASP A 445 40.38 5.58 6.20
CA ASP A 445 41.12 6.10 5.05
C ASP A 445 40.40 5.88 3.71
N ALA A 446 39.70 4.74 3.53
CA ALA A 446 38.88 4.46 2.37
C ALA A 446 37.68 5.38 2.34
N LYS A 447 37.08 5.64 3.50
CA LYS A 447 35.95 6.60 3.64
C LYS A 447 36.36 8.01 3.25
N LEU A 448 37.55 8.46 3.69
CA LEU A 448 38.11 9.77 3.32
C LEU A 448 38.25 9.91 1.80
N ILE A 449 38.74 8.88 1.10
CA ILE A 449 38.85 8.84 -0.35
C ILE A 449 37.48 8.94 -0.99
N PHE A 450 36.51 8.12 -0.52
CA PHE A 450 35.16 8.04 -1.08
C PHE A 450 34.38 9.35 -0.90
N ASP A 451 34.39 9.93 0.31
CA ASP A 451 33.73 11.21 0.60
C ASP A 451 34.26 12.37 -0.25
N LYS A 452 35.55 12.35 -0.55
CA LYS A 452 36.18 13.36 -1.41
C LYS A 452 35.82 13.14 -2.88
N LEU A 453 35.76 11.88 -3.31
CA LEU A 453 35.35 11.52 -4.67
C LEU A 453 33.87 11.84 -4.92
N LEU A 454 32.97 11.64 -3.94
CA LEU A 454 31.56 12.02 -4.04
C LEU A 454 31.40 13.53 -4.28
N LYS A 455 32.26 14.36 -3.70
CA LYS A 455 32.23 15.82 -3.89
C LYS A 455 32.80 16.26 -5.23
N LYS A 456 33.80 15.51 -5.73
CA LYS A 456 34.53 15.87 -6.95
C LYS A 456 33.88 15.30 -8.22
N GLY A 457 33.16 14.16 -8.07
CA GLY A 457 32.63 13.40 -9.19
C GLY A 457 33.69 12.62 -9.94
N GLU A 458 33.46 12.42 -11.25
CA GLU A 458 34.41 11.74 -12.13
C GLU A 458 35.66 12.59 -12.38
N CYS A 459 36.84 11.98 -12.24
CA CYS A 459 38.13 12.67 -12.42
C CYS A 459 39.25 11.70 -12.81
N GLU A 460 40.37 12.25 -13.28
CA GLU A 460 41.55 11.47 -13.58
C GLU A 460 42.15 10.88 -12.31
N LEU A 461 42.50 9.57 -12.33
CA LEU A 461 42.98 8.82 -11.17
C LEU A 461 44.30 9.34 -10.64
N SER A 462 45.25 9.73 -11.51
CA SER A 462 46.53 10.26 -11.16
C SER A 462 46.42 11.58 -10.39
N ASP A 463 45.59 12.49 -10.90
CA ASP A 463 45.36 13.80 -10.29
C ASP A 463 44.65 13.65 -8.95
N PHE A 464 43.63 12.78 -8.89
CA PHE A 464 42.91 12.52 -7.67
C PHE A 464 43.81 11.87 -6.59
N LYS A 465 44.69 10.96 -7.00
CA LYS A 465 45.68 10.34 -6.08
C LYS A 465 46.63 11.37 -5.47
N SER A 466 47.04 12.39 -6.25
CA SER A 466 48.00 13.41 -5.78
C SER A 466 47.45 14.25 -4.61
N GLU A 467 46.16 14.21 -4.38
CA GLU A 467 45.48 14.94 -3.29
C GLU A 467 45.57 14.23 -1.93
N PHE A 468 46.21 13.03 -1.88
CA PHE A 468 46.34 12.23 -0.67
C PHE A 468 47.82 11.85 -0.43
N ASP A 469 48.24 11.98 0.81
CA ASP A 469 49.60 11.55 1.24
C ASP A 469 49.59 10.05 1.63
N PHE A 470 49.26 9.18 0.64
CA PHE A 470 49.30 7.76 0.83
C PHE A 470 50.41 7.10 -0.01
N SER A 471 51.12 6.13 0.58
CA SER A 471 52.06 5.32 -0.21
C SER A 471 51.31 4.53 -1.30
N ASN A 472 51.95 4.23 -2.43
CA ASN A 472 51.35 3.48 -3.53
C ASN A 472 50.70 2.19 -3.06
N LYS A 473 51.36 1.42 -2.20
CA LYS A 473 50.85 0.16 -1.64
C LYS A 473 49.55 0.37 -0.81
N LYS A 474 49.50 1.45 -0.02
CA LYS A 474 48.34 1.79 0.78
C LYS A 474 47.19 2.23 -0.13
N TRP A 475 47.46 3.10 -1.10
CA TRP A 475 46.50 3.56 -2.09
C TRP A 475 45.84 2.40 -2.83
N ASP A 476 46.62 1.49 -3.39
CA ASP A 476 46.11 0.33 -4.13
C ASP A 476 45.23 -0.59 -3.26
N LYS A 477 45.59 -0.75 -1.97
CA LYS A 477 44.78 -1.50 -1.01
C LYS A 477 43.42 -0.81 -0.77
N LEU A 478 43.40 0.51 -0.60
CA LEU A 478 42.19 1.29 -0.36
C LEU A 478 41.27 1.31 -1.61
N LEU A 479 41.84 1.46 -2.80
CA LEU A 479 41.07 1.35 -4.03
C LEU A 479 40.47 -0.06 -4.23
N LYS A 480 41.24 -1.11 -3.90
CA LYS A 480 40.76 -2.48 -3.93
C LYS A 480 39.58 -2.69 -2.95
N GLU A 481 39.68 -2.11 -1.75
CA GLU A 481 38.62 -2.14 -0.74
C GLU A 481 37.37 -1.45 -1.28
N LEU A 482 37.46 -0.23 -1.81
CA LEU A 482 36.36 0.53 -2.37
C LEU A 482 35.70 -0.14 -3.59
N ARG A 483 36.51 -0.70 -4.49
CA ARG A 483 36.04 -1.47 -5.66
C ARG A 483 35.36 -2.77 -5.25
N GLY A 484 35.93 -3.48 -4.27
CA GLY A 484 35.34 -4.72 -3.74
C GLY A 484 34.01 -4.52 -3.02
N LYS A 485 33.70 -3.30 -2.64
CA LYS A 485 32.40 -2.87 -2.07
C LYS A 485 31.51 -2.17 -3.10
N GLU A 486 31.91 -2.17 -4.38
CA GLU A 486 31.18 -1.53 -5.48
C GLU A 486 30.88 -0.03 -5.28
N LEU A 487 31.74 0.64 -4.53
CA LEU A 487 31.59 2.07 -4.23
C LEU A 487 32.19 2.98 -5.30
N ILE A 488 33.17 2.47 -6.01
CA ILE A 488 33.86 3.20 -7.07
C ILE A 488 34.05 2.34 -8.31
N SER A 489 34.05 2.99 -9.46
CA SER A 489 34.46 2.42 -10.74
C SER A 489 35.77 3.08 -11.19
N VAL A 490 36.72 2.26 -11.65
CA VAL A 490 37.97 2.73 -12.29
C VAL A 490 37.98 2.14 -13.70
N TYR A 491 38.12 3.00 -14.69
CA TYR A 491 38.13 2.59 -16.10
C TYR A 491 39.19 3.36 -16.88
N LYS A 492 39.53 2.88 -18.05
CA LYS A 492 40.52 3.49 -18.91
C LYS A 492 39.82 4.09 -20.14
N ASP A 493 40.10 5.37 -20.39
CA ASP A 493 39.73 6.03 -21.63
C ASP A 493 40.99 6.51 -22.34
N SER A 494 41.16 6.03 -23.58
CA SER A 494 42.39 6.25 -24.36
C SER A 494 43.64 5.72 -23.60
N GLU A 495 44.52 6.60 -23.14
CA GLU A 495 45.68 6.24 -22.33
C GLU A 495 45.56 6.61 -20.85
N THR A 496 44.49 7.30 -20.46
CA THR A 496 44.28 7.85 -19.11
C THR A 496 43.32 6.99 -18.30
N LEU A 497 43.61 6.81 -16.99
CA LEU A 497 42.74 6.14 -16.04
C LEU A 497 41.85 7.17 -15.33
N PHE A 498 40.54 6.87 -15.28
CA PHE A 498 39.52 7.67 -14.58
C PHE A 498 38.95 6.89 -13.41
N ILE A 499 38.50 7.65 -12.41
CA ILE A 499 37.79 7.15 -11.23
C ILE A 499 36.49 7.94 -11.07
N LYS A 500 35.41 7.21 -10.76
CA LYS A 500 34.12 7.83 -10.41
C LYS A 500 33.41 7.03 -9.31
N PRO A 501 32.47 7.68 -8.58
CA PRO A 501 31.51 6.95 -7.74
C PRO A 501 30.69 5.98 -8.59
N SER A 502 30.36 4.80 -8.03
CA SER A 502 29.51 3.80 -8.71
C SER A 502 28.04 4.15 -8.64
#